data_c42ee32cc73c9bff42de1029012bd51d
#
_entry.id   c42ee32cc73c9bff42de1029012bd51d
#
_cell.length_a   1.000
_cell.length_b   1.000
_cell.length_c   1.000
_cell.angle_alpha   90.00
_cell.angle_beta   90.00
_cell.angle_gamma   90.00
#
_symmetry.space_group_name_H-M   'P 1'
#
loop_
_entity.id
_entity.type
_entity.pdbx_description
1 polymer ?
#
loop_
_entity_poly.entity_id
_entity_poly.type
_entity_poly.pdbx_seq_one_letter_code
_entity_poly.pdbx_strand_id
1 'polypeptide(L)'
;MKRLALLGASGHGKVVADAALASGWEHIEFFDDAWPGCSGNGPWRVSGNTQALIAQLERFEGVLVSIGNCATRLRKHQELVSRGARLASIVHPRATISTFAEIGAGTVIMAGAVVNVDAKLGPAVIVNTGATVDHDCVLGEAVHVAPGANLSGNVMVGRCSWVGVGACVRQGVRIGDNVMVGAGAVVVRDLAANLTVAGNPARPLKPRNTH
;
A
#
# COMPACT_ATOMS: atom_id res chain seq x y z
N MET A 1 -1.36 16.28 20.88
CA MET A 1 -1.46 14.81 20.70
C MET A 1 -1.75 14.53 19.23
N LYS A 2 -0.86 13.77 18.55
CA LYS A 2 -1.05 13.43 17.14
C LYS A 2 -2.07 12.31 16.99
N ARG A 3 -3.24 12.62 16.43
CA ARG A 3 -4.34 11.67 16.21
C ARG A 3 -4.39 11.26 14.75
N LEU A 4 -4.38 9.96 14.49
CA LEU A 4 -4.48 9.37 13.14
C LEU A 4 -5.78 8.59 13.01
N ALA A 5 -6.53 8.85 11.95
CA ALA A 5 -7.64 8.00 11.54
C ALA A 5 -7.17 7.00 10.49
N LEU A 6 -7.49 5.72 10.68
CA LEU A 6 -7.24 4.65 9.73
C LEU A 6 -8.56 4.14 9.15
N LEU A 7 -8.74 4.26 7.84
CA LEU A 7 -9.88 3.69 7.13
C LEU A 7 -9.53 2.29 6.61
N GLY A 8 -10.14 1.27 7.21
CA GLY A 8 -9.89 -0.14 6.92
C GLY A 8 -9.37 -0.90 8.15
N ALA A 9 -10.24 -1.65 8.84
CA ALA A 9 -9.97 -2.34 10.09
C ALA A 9 -9.74 -3.84 9.88
N SER A 10 -8.81 -4.19 8.97
CA SER A 10 -8.40 -5.57 8.68
C SER A 10 -7.02 -5.90 9.25
N GLY A 11 -6.48 -7.08 8.92
CA GLY A 11 -5.14 -7.50 9.35
C GLY A 11 -4.04 -6.53 8.92
N HIS A 12 -4.10 -6.00 7.69
CA HIS A 12 -3.17 -4.96 7.23
C HIS A 12 -3.30 -3.68 8.07
N GLY A 13 -4.53 -3.28 8.40
CA GLY A 13 -4.77 -2.12 9.26
C GLY A 13 -4.08 -2.23 10.62
N LYS A 14 -4.06 -3.44 11.25
CA LYS A 14 -3.33 -3.64 12.51
C LYS A 14 -1.84 -3.32 12.39
N VAL A 15 -1.20 -3.82 11.32
CA VAL A 15 0.23 -3.60 11.09
C VAL A 15 0.52 -2.14 10.78
N VAL A 16 -0.38 -1.46 10.06
CA VAL A 16 -0.29 -0.01 9.81
C VAL A 16 -0.41 0.79 11.12
N ALA A 17 -1.37 0.42 11.99
CA ALA A 17 -1.54 1.09 13.29
C ALA A 17 -0.29 0.95 14.17
N ASP A 18 0.30 -0.25 14.23
CA ASP A 18 1.53 -0.52 14.97
C ASP A 18 2.70 0.31 14.41
N ALA A 19 2.87 0.34 13.09
CA ALA A 19 3.87 1.18 12.42
C ALA A 19 3.65 2.69 12.67
N ALA A 20 2.40 3.13 12.72
CA ALA A 20 2.06 4.52 13.02
C ALA A 20 2.46 4.90 14.44
N LEU A 21 2.18 4.06 15.44
CA LEU A 21 2.64 4.27 16.82
C LEU A 21 4.17 4.34 16.88
N ALA A 22 4.86 3.42 16.22
CA ALA A 22 6.32 3.41 16.15
C ALA A 22 6.89 4.68 15.49
N SER A 23 6.15 5.34 14.61
CA SER A 23 6.54 6.57 13.92
C SER A 23 6.08 7.87 14.62
N GLY A 24 5.57 7.76 15.86
CA GLY A 24 5.26 8.91 16.72
C GLY A 24 3.83 9.43 16.63
N TRP A 25 2.89 8.65 16.08
CA TRP A 25 1.48 8.89 16.29
C TRP A 25 1.09 8.41 17.69
N GLU A 26 0.23 9.15 18.37
CA GLU A 26 -0.10 8.87 19.78
C GLU A 26 -1.47 8.19 19.93
N HIS A 27 -2.41 8.55 19.07
CA HIS A 27 -3.77 8.02 19.10
C HIS A 27 -4.18 7.51 17.71
N ILE A 28 -4.58 6.25 17.67
CA ILE A 28 -5.08 5.60 16.45
C ILE A 28 -6.56 5.27 16.64
N GLU A 29 -7.38 5.68 15.68
CA GLU A 29 -8.80 5.38 15.64
C GLU A 29 -9.15 4.78 14.27
N PHE A 30 -9.84 3.62 14.30
CA PHE A 30 -10.26 2.96 13.07
C PHE A 30 -11.65 3.35 12.62
N PHE A 31 -11.82 3.35 11.31
CA PHE A 31 -13.10 3.42 10.62
C PHE A 31 -13.16 2.29 9.58
N ASP A 32 -14.34 1.65 9.44
CA ASP A 32 -14.54 0.56 8.48
C ASP A 32 -16.00 0.50 8.05
N ASP A 33 -16.25 0.28 6.77
CA ASP A 33 -17.63 0.21 6.25
C ASP A 33 -18.40 -1.04 6.73
N ALA A 34 -17.73 -2.01 7.36
CA ALA A 34 -18.37 -3.12 8.06
C ALA A 34 -18.91 -2.75 9.46
N TRP A 35 -18.67 -1.52 9.94
CA TRP A 35 -19.27 -1.04 11.20
C TRP A 35 -20.81 -0.93 11.04
N PRO A 36 -21.61 -1.29 12.08
CA PRO A 36 -21.24 -1.66 13.46
C PRO A 36 -20.87 -3.15 13.66
N GLY A 37 -20.95 -3.99 12.62
CA GLY A 37 -20.61 -5.40 12.72
C GLY A 37 -19.14 -5.64 13.08
N CYS A 38 -18.25 -4.72 12.70
CA CYS A 38 -16.86 -4.68 13.12
C CYS A 38 -16.67 -3.49 14.08
N SER A 39 -16.53 -3.74 15.38
CA SER A 39 -16.39 -2.72 16.43
C SER A 39 -14.98 -2.57 17.00
N GLY A 40 -14.06 -3.45 16.63
CA GLY A 40 -12.67 -3.45 17.09
C GLY A 40 -11.70 -4.11 16.12
N ASN A 41 -10.42 -3.74 16.21
CA ASN A 41 -9.35 -4.33 15.41
C ASN A 41 -8.09 -4.48 16.29
N GLY A 42 -7.97 -5.62 17.01
CA GLY A 42 -6.97 -5.80 18.05
C GLY A 42 -7.23 -4.86 19.24
N PRO A 43 -6.23 -4.09 19.71
CA PRO A 43 -6.42 -3.17 20.83
C PRO A 43 -7.13 -1.87 20.43
N TRP A 44 -7.41 -1.63 19.16
CA TRP A 44 -7.99 -0.39 18.67
C TRP A 44 -9.50 -0.51 18.43
N ARG A 45 -10.19 0.57 18.76
CA ARG A 45 -11.64 0.70 18.51
C ARG A 45 -11.91 1.04 17.04
N VAL A 46 -12.98 0.49 16.47
CA VAL A 46 -13.60 0.96 15.22
C VAL A 46 -14.77 1.86 15.60
N SER A 47 -14.70 3.14 15.23
CA SER A 47 -15.60 4.19 15.72
C SER A 47 -16.72 4.56 14.74
N GLY A 48 -16.71 3.99 13.54
CA GLY A 48 -17.71 4.28 12.52
C GLY A 48 -17.29 3.79 11.14
N ASN A 49 -18.08 4.14 10.15
CA ASN A 49 -17.84 3.88 8.74
C ASN A 49 -17.15 5.09 8.04
N THR A 50 -16.97 5.01 6.72
CA THR A 50 -16.40 6.09 5.91
C THR A 50 -17.12 7.42 6.10
N GLN A 51 -18.46 7.43 6.17
CA GLN A 51 -19.24 8.67 6.32
C GLN A 51 -19.03 9.30 7.70
N ALA A 52 -18.97 8.46 8.75
CA ALA A 52 -18.66 8.92 10.10
C ALA A 52 -17.24 9.53 10.19
N LEU A 53 -16.25 8.97 9.47
CA LEU A 53 -14.93 9.57 9.35
C LEU A 53 -14.95 10.93 8.65
N ILE A 54 -15.63 11.01 7.51
CA ILE A 54 -15.73 12.26 6.71
C ILE A 54 -16.37 13.38 7.53
N ALA A 55 -17.39 13.07 8.36
CA ALA A 55 -18.08 14.05 9.19
C ALA A 55 -17.23 14.63 10.33
N GLN A 56 -16.03 14.11 10.58
CA GLN A 56 -15.17 14.52 11.69
C GLN A 56 -13.68 14.60 11.34
N LEU A 57 -13.36 14.86 10.08
CA LEU A 57 -11.96 14.92 9.57
C LEU A 57 -11.09 15.91 10.36
N GLU A 58 -11.67 17.01 10.83
CA GLU A 58 -10.98 18.04 11.60
C GLU A 58 -10.45 17.57 12.96
N ARG A 59 -10.94 16.43 13.48
CA ARG A 59 -10.47 15.83 14.73
C ARG A 59 -9.14 15.13 14.60
N PHE A 60 -8.64 14.93 13.36
CA PHE A 60 -7.45 14.15 13.07
C PHE A 60 -6.39 15.00 12.39
N GLU A 61 -5.15 14.91 12.86
CA GLU A 61 -3.98 15.51 12.22
C GLU A 61 -3.58 14.78 10.94
N GLY A 62 -4.01 13.52 10.79
CA GLY A 62 -3.81 12.73 9.59
C GLY A 62 -4.88 11.67 9.39
N VAL A 63 -5.10 11.31 8.14
CA VAL A 63 -5.99 10.21 7.73
C VAL A 63 -5.24 9.31 6.76
N LEU A 64 -5.39 8.00 6.89
CA LEU A 64 -4.78 7.04 5.98
C LEU A 64 -5.76 5.91 5.65
N VAL A 65 -5.74 5.44 4.39
CA VAL A 65 -6.49 4.25 3.98
C VAL A 65 -5.62 3.01 4.19
N SER A 66 -5.96 2.19 5.18
CA SER A 66 -5.24 0.97 5.58
C SER A 66 -5.82 -0.31 4.98
N ILE A 67 -6.28 -0.23 3.71
CA ILE A 67 -6.89 -1.33 2.97
C ILE A 67 -5.86 -1.96 2.04
N GLY A 68 -5.66 -3.29 2.12
CA GLY A 68 -4.71 -4.02 1.29
C GLY A 68 -5.11 -4.05 -0.19
N ASN A 69 -6.40 -4.22 -0.52
CA ASN A 69 -6.87 -4.24 -1.91
C ASN A 69 -6.59 -2.90 -2.62
N CYS A 70 -5.84 -2.95 -3.72
CA CYS A 70 -5.33 -1.78 -4.41
C CYS A 70 -6.44 -0.87 -4.97
N ALA A 71 -7.43 -1.44 -5.65
CA ALA A 71 -8.52 -0.67 -6.26
C ALA A 71 -9.43 -0.02 -5.20
N THR A 72 -9.76 -0.75 -4.13
CA THR A 72 -10.55 -0.21 -3.02
C THR A 72 -9.77 0.88 -2.28
N ARG A 73 -8.47 0.68 -2.03
CA ARG A 73 -7.60 1.68 -1.40
C ARG A 73 -7.55 2.96 -2.22
N LEU A 74 -7.33 2.85 -3.54
CA LEU A 74 -7.28 4.02 -4.42
C LEU A 74 -8.59 4.80 -4.41
N ARG A 75 -9.73 4.12 -4.57
CA ARG A 75 -11.05 4.76 -4.55
C ARG A 75 -11.32 5.48 -3.23
N LYS A 76 -11.01 4.84 -2.09
CA LYS A 76 -11.19 5.46 -0.76
C LYS A 76 -10.22 6.62 -0.53
N HIS A 77 -8.99 6.51 -1.00
CA HIS A 77 -8.01 7.59 -0.96
C HIS A 77 -8.52 8.82 -1.73
N GLN A 78 -8.99 8.63 -2.97
CA GLN A 78 -9.53 9.71 -3.80
C GLN A 78 -10.80 10.33 -3.18
N GLU A 79 -11.68 9.51 -2.60
CA GLU A 79 -12.86 9.99 -1.86
C GLU A 79 -12.44 10.91 -0.70
N LEU A 80 -11.48 10.50 0.12
CA LEU A 80 -10.98 11.30 1.24
C LEU A 80 -10.29 12.59 0.77
N VAL A 81 -9.48 12.54 -0.29
CA VAL A 81 -8.86 13.73 -0.90
C VAL A 81 -9.93 14.73 -1.34
N SER A 82 -10.98 14.27 -2.03
CA SER A 82 -12.08 15.14 -2.51
C SER A 82 -12.86 15.80 -1.37
N ARG A 83 -12.78 15.25 -0.16
CA ARG A 83 -13.39 15.78 1.07
C ARG A 83 -12.45 16.62 1.91
N GLY A 84 -11.25 16.92 1.41
CA GLY A 84 -10.27 17.76 2.10
C GLY A 84 -9.53 17.07 3.26
N ALA A 85 -9.51 15.74 3.31
CA ALA A 85 -8.76 15.01 4.32
C ALA A 85 -7.24 15.28 4.21
N ARG A 86 -6.57 15.45 5.34
CA ARG A 86 -5.12 15.54 5.42
C ARG A 86 -4.51 14.14 5.34
N LEU A 87 -4.12 13.70 4.14
CA LEU A 87 -3.56 12.38 3.94
C LEU A 87 -2.17 12.27 4.57
N ALA A 88 -2.05 11.36 5.56
CA ALA A 88 -0.77 11.04 6.19
C ALA A 88 -0.09 9.89 5.46
N SER A 89 1.24 9.94 5.31
CA SER A 89 2.05 8.77 4.98
C SER A 89 2.69 8.21 6.25
N ILE A 90 2.77 6.89 6.35
CA ILE A 90 3.37 6.21 7.49
C ILE A 90 4.67 5.55 7.05
N VAL A 91 5.76 5.97 7.68
CA VAL A 91 7.08 5.40 7.47
C VAL A 91 7.55 4.78 8.78
N HIS A 92 7.70 3.47 8.80
CA HIS A 92 8.23 2.78 9.98
C HIS A 92 9.68 3.21 10.26
N PRO A 93 10.11 3.46 11.52
CA PRO A 93 11.46 3.94 11.83
C PRO A 93 12.61 3.01 11.40
N ARG A 94 12.29 1.73 11.12
CA ARG A 94 13.25 0.76 10.59
C ARG A 94 13.18 0.61 9.06
N ALA A 95 12.50 1.49 8.35
CA ALA A 95 12.59 1.58 6.89
C ALA A 95 13.81 2.42 6.52
N THR A 96 14.43 2.10 5.40
CA THR A 96 15.53 2.88 4.81
C THR A 96 15.02 3.55 3.55
N ILE A 97 14.98 4.88 3.53
CA ILE A 97 14.50 5.65 2.40
C ILE A 97 15.57 6.66 2.00
N SER A 98 15.91 6.67 0.72
CA SER A 98 16.79 7.69 0.16
C SER A 98 16.13 9.08 0.28
N THR A 99 16.92 10.09 0.64
CA THR A 99 16.47 11.50 0.66
C THR A 99 16.11 12.03 -0.73
N PHE A 100 16.50 11.34 -1.77
CA PHE A 100 16.18 11.67 -3.16
C PHE A 100 14.99 10.87 -3.71
N ALA A 101 14.34 10.02 -2.89
CA ALA A 101 13.11 9.34 -3.29
C ALA A 101 11.90 10.27 -3.14
N GLU A 102 10.95 10.16 -4.07
CA GLU A 102 9.68 10.89 -4.03
C GLU A 102 8.58 9.96 -3.51
N ILE A 103 7.90 10.37 -2.42
CA ILE A 103 6.87 9.56 -1.77
C ILE A 103 5.52 10.27 -1.85
N GLY A 104 4.57 9.67 -2.57
CA GLY A 104 3.21 10.19 -2.70
C GLY A 104 2.41 10.12 -1.39
N ALA A 105 1.39 10.98 -1.27
CA ALA A 105 0.55 11.08 -0.08
C ALA A 105 -0.23 9.78 0.21
N GLY A 106 -0.44 9.47 1.49
CA GLY A 106 -1.16 8.27 1.91
C GLY A 106 -0.41 6.96 1.68
N THR A 107 0.91 7.03 1.50
CA THR A 107 1.79 5.87 1.30
C THR A 107 2.19 5.25 2.62
N VAL A 108 2.36 3.93 2.64
CA VAL A 108 2.83 3.18 3.80
C VAL A 108 4.13 2.47 3.45
N ILE A 109 5.17 2.70 4.27
CA ILE A 109 6.48 2.05 4.13
C ILE A 109 6.79 1.34 5.46
N MET A 110 6.84 0.00 5.40
CA MET A 110 6.88 -0.85 6.57
C MET A 110 8.30 -1.15 7.05
N ALA A 111 8.40 -1.83 8.19
CA ALA A 111 9.68 -2.21 8.80
C ALA A 111 10.59 -2.98 7.84
N GLY A 112 11.85 -2.59 7.76
CA GLY A 112 12.86 -3.24 6.91
C GLY A 112 12.69 -3.02 5.41
N ALA A 113 11.69 -2.22 5.00
CA ALA A 113 11.55 -1.83 3.60
C ALA A 113 12.68 -0.87 3.19
N VAL A 114 13.12 -0.98 1.94
CA VAL A 114 14.15 -0.11 1.34
C VAL A 114 13.59 0.58 0.12
N VAL A 115 13.74 1.92 0.04
CA VAL A 115 13.41 2.73 -1.13
C VAL A 115 14.65 3.53 -1.52
N ASN A 116 15.22 3.24 -2.66
CA ASN A 116 16.50 3.77 -3.11
C ASN A 116 16.36 5.12 -3.87
N VAL A 117 17.51 5.66 -4.26
CA VAL A 117 17.67 6.95 -4.94
C VAL A 117 16.82 7.03 -6.22
N ASP A 118 16.21 8.19 -6.45
CA ASP A 118 15.37 8.50 -7.63
C ASP A 118 14.15 7.58 -7.83
N ALA A 119 13.81 6.75 -6.83
CA ALA A 119 12.55 6.02 -6.83
C ALA A 119 11.36 6.99 -6.62
N LYS A 120 10.30 6.82 -7.44
CA LYS A 120 9.09 7.65 -7.41
C LYS A 120 7.88 6.79 -7.08
N LEU A 121 7.31 6.99 -5.91
CA LEU A 121 6.12 6.29 -5.45
C LEU A 121 4.90 7.21 -5.57
N GLY A 122 3.91 6.79 -6.33
CA GLY A 122 2.63 7.47 -6.42
C GLY A 122 1.86 7.46 -5.10
N PRO A 123 0.70 8.14 -5.02
CA PRO A 123 -0.13 8.16 -3.82
C PRO A 123 -0.68 6.78 -3.46
N ALA A 124 -0.94 6.59 -2.17
CA ALA A 124 -1.52 5.36 -1.61
C ALA A 124 -0.74 4.07 -1.90
N VAL A 125 0.56 4.14 -2.18
CA VAL A 125 1.43 2.97 -2.37
C VAL A 125 1.67 2.27 -1.03
N ILE A 126 1.84 0.96 -1.07
CA ILE A 126 2.31 0.16 0.06
C ILE A 126 3.63 -0.50 -0.32
N VAL A 127 4.70 -0.18 0.40
CA VAL A 127 5.96 -0.94 0.41
C VAL A 127 5.99 -1.72 1.71
N ASN A 128 5.67 -3.01 1.64
CA ASN A 128 5.42 -3.83 2.82
C ASN A 128 6.71 -4.32 3.48
N THR A 129 6.59 -5.03 4.59
CA THR A 129 7.69 -5.50 5.44
C THR A 129 8.81 -6.15 4.62
N GLY A 130 10.03 -5.62 4.74
CA GLY A 130 11.21 -6.15 4.07
C GLY A 130 11.19 -6.11 2.54
N ALA A 131 10.25 -5.39 1.93
CA ALA A 131 10.23 -5.21 0.48
C ALA A 131 11.25 -4.17 0.03
N THR A 132 11.76 -4.30 -1.20
CA THR A 132 12.74 -3.35 -1.75
C THR A 132 12.25 -2.74 -3.06
N VAL A 133 12.46 -1.43 -3.19
CA VAL A 133 12.26 -0.64 -4.41
C VAL A 133 13.59 0.00 -4.73
N ASP A 134 14.26 -0.48 -5.76
CA ASP A 134 15.59 -0.04 -6.12
C ASP A 134 15.57 1.29 -6.89
N HIS A 135 16.76 1.79 -7.26
CA HIS A 135 16.95 3.09 -7.91
C HIS A 135 16.12 3.25 -9.20
N ASP A 136 15.72 4.46 -9.52
CA ASP A 136 14.97 4.84 -10.75
C ASP A 136 13.63 4.11 -10.94
N CYS A 137 13.12 3.41 -9.93
CA CYS A 137 11.81 2.77 -10.01
C CYS A 137 10.67 3.78 -10.00
N VAL A 138 9.60 3.50 -10.78
CA VAL A 138 8.37 4.30 -10.80
C VAL A 138 7.18 3.42 -10.49
N LEU A 139 6.51 3.71 -9.36
CA LEU A 139 5.30 3.00 -8.93
C LEU A 139 4.09 3.90 -9.05
N GLY A 140 3.10 3.48 -9.82
CA GLY A 140 1.84 4.19 -9.97
C GLY A 140 0.99 4.20 -8.69
N GLU A 141 -0.16 4.87 -8.75
CA GLU A 141 -1.09 5.00 -7.63
C GLU A 141 -1.51 3.64 -7.07
N ALA A 142 -1.56 3.55 -5.77
CA ALA A 142 -2.02 2.38 -5.03
C ALA A 142 -1.34 1.05 -5.43
N VAL A 143 -0.12 1.07 -5.91
CA VAL A 143 0.69 -0.15 -6.06
C VAL A 143 0.94 -0.76 -4.68
N HIS A 144 0.96 -2.09 -4.61
CA HIS A 144 1.31 -2.83 -3.41
C HIS A 144 2.51 -3.74 -3.68
N VAL A 145 3.65 -3.41 -3.11
CA VAL A 145 4.82 -4.28 -3.06
C VAL A 145 4.70 -5.08 -1.77
N ALA A 146 4.33 -6.36 -1.89
CA ALA A 146 4.01 -7.24 -0.75
C ALA A 146 5.27 -7.63 0.07
N PRO A 147 5.13 -8.24 1.26
CA PRO A 147 6.27 -8.56 2.11
C PRO A 147 7.38 -9.31 1.38
N GLY A 148 8.62 -8.81 1.51
CA GLY A 148 9.81 -9.42 0.92
C GLY A 148 9.88 -9.43 -0.61
N ALA A 149 8.98 -8.74 -1.30
CA ALA A 149 9.07 -8.59 -2.75
C ALA A 149 10.16 -7.59 -3.13
N ASN A 150 10.89 -7.85 -4.21
CA ASN A 150 12.06 -7.09 -4.60
C ASN A 150 11.92 -6.57 -6.04
N LEU A 151 11.97 -5.25 -6.19
CA LEU A 151 12.03 -4.57 -7.48
C LEU A 151 13.48 -4.13 -7.72
N SER A 152 14.11 -4.64 -8.77
CA SER A 152 15.44 -4.18 -9.18
C SER A 152 15.35 -2.79 -9.86
N GLY A 153 16.52 -2.19 -10.15
CA GLY A 153 16.57 -0.82 -10.69
C GLY A 153 15.76 -0.59 -11.97
N ASN A 154 15.23 0.62 -12.13
CA ASN A 154 14.47 1.07 -13.30
C ASN A 154 13.22 0.22 -13.63
N VAL A 155 12.56 -0.35 -12.63
CA VAL A 155 11.28 -1.06 -12.80
C VAL A 155 10.13 -0.06 -12.77
N MET A 156 9.20 -0.19 -13.72
CA MET A 156 7.97 0.59 -13.74
C MET A 156 6.78 -0.32 -13.40
N VAL A 157 5.95 0.09 -12.42
CA VAL A 157 4.75 -0.66 -12.03
C VAL A 157 3.52 0.24 -12.17
N GLY A 158 2.60 -0.17 -13.03
CA GLY A 158 1.34 0.54 -13.27
C GLY A 158 0.41 0.54 -12.06
N ARG A 159 -0.52 1.49 -12.03
CA ARG A 159 -1.45 1.70 -10.92
C ARG A 159 -2.22 0.44 -10.54
N CYS A 160 -2.59 0.34 -9.27
CA CYS A 160 -3.36 -0.77 -8.71
C CYS A 160 -2.74 -2.16 -8.91
N SER A 161 -1.48 -2.26 -9.30
CA SER A 161 -0.80 -3.54 -9.43
C SER A 161 -0.29 -4.03 -8.07
N TRP A 162 -0.25 -5.35 -7.92
CA TRP A 162 0.20 -6.06 -6.73
C TRP A 162 1.38 -6.95 -7.07
N VAL A 163 2.53 -6.69 -6.45
CA VAL A 163 3.70 -7.55 -6.53
C VAL A 163 3.70 -8.46 -5.31
N GLY A 164 3.44 -9.74 -5.51
CA GLY A 164 3.17 -10.74 -4.46
C GLY A 164 4.34 -10.99 -3.53
N VAL A 165 4.04 -11.62 -2.38
CA VAL A 165 5.02 -11.94 -1.32
C VAL A 165 6.23 -12.65 -1.91
N GLY A 166 7.45 -12.13 -1.66
CA GLY A 166 8.71 -12.71 -2.10
C GLY A 166 8.93 -12.75 -3.61
N ALA A 167 8.10 -12.06 -4.41
CA ALA A 167 8.33 -11.98 -5.85
C ALA A 167 9.56 -11.13 -6.18
N CYS A 168 10.27 -11.49 -7.25
CA CYS A 168 11.42 -10.76 -7.74
C CYS A 168 11.14 -10.21 -9.15
N VAL A 169 11.43 -8.93 -9.37
CA VAL A 169 11.27 -8.27 -10.67
C VAL A 169 12.64 -7.84 -11.17
N ARG A 170 13.01 -8.33 -12.37
CA ARG A 170 14.28 -7.99 -13.03
C ARG A 170 14.33 -6.51 -13.39
N GLN A 171 15.54 -5.94 -13.39
CA GLN A 171 15.77 -4.55 -13.76
C GLN A 171 15.18 -4.18 -15.14
N GLY A 172 14.63 -2.96 -15.23
CA GLY A 172 14.11 -2.37 -16.45
C GLY A 172 12.76 -2.96 -16.92
N VAL A 173 12.16 -3.87 -16.17
CA VAL A 173 10.85 -4.46 -16.51
C VAL A 173 9.73 -3.43 -16.31
N ARG A 174 8.75 -3.45 -17.24
CA ARG A 174 7.51 -2.68 -17.15
C ARG A 174 6.34 -3.59 -16.83
N ILE A 175 5.65 -3.32 -15.74
CA ILE A 175 4.41 -3.98 -15.32
C ILE A 175 3.28 -3.00 -15.54
N GLY A 176 2.28 -3.39 -16.33
CA GLY A 176 1.12 -2.55 -16.63
C GLY A 176 0.18 -2.34 -15.43
N ASP A 177 -0.94 -1.65 -15.65
CA ASP A 177 -1.96 -1.40 -14.64
C ASP A 177 -2.72 -2.68 -14.25
N ASN A 178 -3.19 -2.75 -13.01
CA ASN A 178 -4.03 -3.85 -12.49
C ASN A 178 -3.41 -5.25 -12.67
N VAL A 179 -2.10 -5.37 -12.61
CA VAL A 179 -1.42 -6.66 -12.70
C VAL A 179 -1.29 -7.29 -11.31
N MET A 180 -1.61 -8.58 -11.24
CA MET A 180 -1.40 -9.41 -10.05
C MET A 180 -0.19 -10.32 -10.29
N VAL A 181 0.93 -10.06 -9.64
CA VAL A 181 2.09 -10.95 -9.61
C VAL A 181 1.96 -11.86 -8.41
N GLY A 182 1.91 -13.18 -8.64
CA GLY A 182 1.77 -14.20 -7.60
C GLY A 182 2.98 -14.26 -6.66
N ALA A 183 2.77 -14.84 -5.46
CA ALA A 183 3.84 -15.02 -4.48
C ALA A 183 4.99 -15.83 -5.05
N GLY A 184 6.24 -15.42 -4.76
CA GLY A 184 7.46 -16.08 -5.21
C GLY A 184 7.71 -16.06 -6.72
N ALA A 185 6.94 -15.29 -7.49
CA ALA A 185 7.11 -15.22 -8.94
C ALA A 185 8.39 -14.47 -9.31
N VAL A 186 9.02 -14.87 -10.41
CA VAL A 186 10.20 -14.21 -10.98
C VAL A 186 9.83 -13.57 -12.31
N VAL A 187 9.66 -12.25 -12.30
CA VAL A 187 9.26 -11.47 -13.48
C VAL A 187 10.51 -11.03 -14.25
N VAL A 188 10.70 -11.57 -15.44
CA VAL A 188 11.87 -11.32 -16.29
C VAL A 188 11.54 -10.63 -17.63
N ARG A 189 10.25 -10.32 -17.86
CA ARG A 189 9.75 -9.66 -19.08
C ARG A 189 8.64 -8.70 -18.73
N ASP A 190 8.39 -7.74 -19.59
CA ASP A 190 7.26 -6.82 -19.47
C ASP A 190 5.92 -7.57 -19.38
N LEU A 191 5.01 -7.01 -18.58
CA LEU A 191 3.66 -7.54 -18.37
C LEU A 191 2.63 -6.50 -18.84
N ALA A 192 1.75 -6.91 -19.74
CA ALA A 192 0.61 -6.07 -20.14
C ALA A 192 -0.35 -5.86 -18.95
N ALA A 193 -1.17 -4.82 -19.02
CA ALA A 193 -2.17 -4.53 -17.99
C ALA A 193 -3.21 -5.67 -17.84
N ASN A 194 -3.82 -5.74 -16.65
CA ASN A 194 -4.90 -6.66 -16.31
C ASN A 194 -4.53 -8.16 -16.34
N LEU A 195 -3.27 -8.49 -16.14
CA LEU A 195 -2.82 -9.87 -16.07
C LEU A 195 -2.69 -10.36 -14.63
N THR A 196 -2.96 -11.65 -14.44
CA THR A 196 -2.48 -12.41 -13.28
C THR A 196 -1.37 -13.35 -13.73
N VAL A 197 -0.19 -13.24 -13.12
CA VAL A 197 0.99 -14.05 -13.48
C VAL A 197 1.56 -14.75 -12.24
N ALA A 198 2.17 -15.92 -12.44
CA ALA A 198 2.87 -16.62 -11.36
C ALA A 198 3.99 -17.52 -11.92
N GLY A 199 4.84 -18.01 -11.05
CA GLY A 199 5.90 -19.00 -11.34
C GLY A 199 7.27 -18.37 -11.61
N ASN A 200 8.24 -19.24 -11.85
CA ASN A 200 9.62 -18.90 -12.22
C ASN A 200 10.03 -19.61 -13.53
N PRO A 201 10.15 -18.88 -14.66
CA PRO A 201 9.78 -17.46 -14.82
C PRO A 201 8.25 -17.26 -14.80
N ALA A 202 7.81 -16.06 -14.41
CA ALA A 202 6.39 -15.70 -14.34
C ALA A 202 5.69 -15.85 -15.70
N ARG A 203 4.50 -16.46 -15.68
CA ARG A 203 3.63 -16.66 -16.84
C ARG A 203 2.18 -16.31 -16.51
N PRO A 204 1.39 -15.82 -17.49
CA PRO A 204 -0.04 -15.59 -17.28
C PRO A 204 -0.76 -16.85 -16.80
N LEU A 205 -1.57 -16.69 -15.78
CA LEU A 205 -2.51 -17.73 -15.34
C LEU A 205 -3.77 -17.65 -16.20
N LYS A 206 -4.30 -18.81 -16.61
CA LYS A 206 -5.61 -18.87 -17.25
C LYS A 206 -6.68 -18.41 -16.27
N PRO A 207 -7.70 -17.65 -16.70
CA PRO A 207 -8.87 -17.39 -15.87
C PRO A 207 -9.41 -18.71 -15.32
N ARG A 208 -9.70 -18.77 -14.01
CA ARG A 208 -10.46 -19.91 -13.48
C ARG A 208 -11.86 -19.83 -14.06
N ASN A 209 -12.27 -20.83 -14.84
CA ASN A 209 -13.67 -21.03 -15.14
C ASN A 209 -14.35 -21.33 -13.80
N THR A 210 -15.06 -20.37 -13.23
CA THR A 210 -16.00 -20.60 -12.13
C THR A 210 -17.21 -21.31 -12.74
N HIS A 211 -17.27 -22.62 -12.51
CA HIS A 211 -18.51 -23.38 -12.70
C HIS A 211 -19.50 -23.07 -11.59
#